data_fbd0511d7e6723aab32083958d22ff57
#
_entry.id   fbd0511d7e6723aab32083958d22ff57
#
_cell.length_a   1.000
_cell.length_b   1.000
_cell.length_c   1.000
_cell.angle_alpha   90.00
_cell.angle_beta   90.00
_cell.angle_gamma   90.00
#
_symmetry.space_group_name_H-M   'P 1'
#
loop_
_entity.id
_entity.type
_entity.pdbx_description
1 polymer ?
#
loop_
_entity_poly.entity_id
_entity_poly.type
_entity_poly.pdbx_seq_one_letter_code
_entity_poly.pdbx_strand_id
1 'polypeptide(L)'
;MKLGFLYAGQGSQHPGMGADLYERFPTFRAVLDSAAAQVDFDLKEVSFTDAKGVLNQTRYTQPCMVAFAAGMTALLAERGIVPAAAAGLSLGEYSALHAAGVFDADTAVELVAFRGKAMEEAAAGRPSAMVAVLGLDRADAGVRRHDRTR
;
A
#
# COMPACT_ATOMS: atom_id res chain seq x y z
N MET A 1 -27.17 -3.64 4.05
CA MET A 1 -26.46 -3.23 2.80
C MET A 1 -25.19 -4.08 2.72
N LYS A 2 -24.85 -4.62 1.56
CA LYS A 2 -23.56 -5.34 1.38
C LYS A 2 -22.52 -4.32 0.93
N LEU A 3 -21.40 -4.24 1.63
CA LEU A 3 -20.28 -3.35 1.33
C LEU A 3 -19.15 -4.12 0.66
N GLY A 4 -18.49 -3.51 -0.32
CA GLY A 4 -17.22 -3.97 -0.87
C GLY A 4 -16.12 -3.00 -0.49
N PHE A 5 -14.95 -3.51 -0.08
CA PHE A 5 -13.76 -2.70 0.15
C PHE A 5 -12.84 -2.78 -1.05
N LEU A 6 -12.39 -1.64 -1.53
CA LEU A 6 -11.42 -1.52 -2.62
C LEU A 6 -10.14 -0.90 -2.07
N TYR A 7 -9.03 -1.62 -2.23
CA TYR A 7 -7.73 -1.18 -1.74
C TYR A 7 -6.85 -0.67 -2.88
N ALA A 8 -6.33 0.53 -2.70
CA ALA A 8 -5.48 1.17 -3.68
C ALA A 8 -4.14 0.44 -3.84
N GLY A 9 -3.58 0.51 -5.03
CA GLY A 9 -2.20 0.16 -5.30
C GLY A 9 -1.22 1.29 -5.01
N GLN A 10 0.06 1.02 -5.26
CA GLN A 10 1.12 2.03 -5.19
C GLN A 10 0.81 3.23 -6.07
N GLY A 11 1.06 4.44 -5.58
CA GLY A 11 0.76 5.73 -6.23
C GLY A 11 -0.29 6.57 -5.49
N SER A 12 -0.93 6.02 -4.46
CA SER A 12 -1.93 6.73 -3.64
C SER A 12 -1.34 7.26 -2.32
N GLN A 13 -0.07 6.94 -2.02
CA GLN A 13 0.60 7.40 -0.80
C GLN A 13 0.90 8.90 -0.86
N HIS A 14 0.88 9.54 0.28
CA HIS A 14 1.32 10.92 0.45
C HIS A 14 1.82 11.14 1.88
N PRO A 15 2.76 12.06 2.12
CA PRO A 15 3.16 12.42 3.47
C PRO A 15 1.94 12.93 4.28
N GLY A 16 1.89 12.53 5.55
CA GLY A 16 0.77 12.83 6.45
C GLY A 16 -0.34 11.77 6.47
N MET A 17 -0.28 10.75 5.60
CA MET A 17 -1.32 9.73 5.56
C MET A 17 -1.43 8.98 6.89
N GLY A 18 -2.59 9.07 7.54
CA GLY A 18 -2.91 8.39 8.79
C GLY A 18 -2.40 9.06 10.05
N ALA A 19 -1.71 10.20 9.99
CA ALA A 19 -1.21 10.90 11.18
C ALA A 19 -2.37 11.33 12.10
N ASP A 20 -3.41 11.91 11.56
CA ASP A 20 -4.62 12.31 12.27
C ASP A 20 -5.37 11.13 12.88
N LEU A 21 -5.39 10.00 12.18
CA LEU A 21 -6.02 8.76 12.65
C LEU A 21 -5.21 8.14 13.80
N TYR A 22 -3.89 8.16 13.68
CA TYR A 22 -2.98 7.68 14.72
C TYR A 22 -3.13 8.46 16.03
N GLU A 23 -3.30 9.78 15.95
CA GLU A 23 -3.51 10.62 17.12
C GLU A 23 -4.87 10.37 17.78
N ARG A 24 -5.93 10.20 16.99
CA ARG A 24 -7.33 10.20 17.46
C ARG A 24 -7.87 8.82 17.81
N PHE A 25 -7.38 7.74 17.19
CA PHE A 25 -7.98 6.42 17.29
C PHE A 25 -7.01 5.37 17.83
N PRO A 26 -7.19 4.90 19.08
CA PRO A 26 -6.33 3.89 19.69
C PRO A 26 -6.21 2.61 18.88
N THR A 27 -7.30 2.16 18.25
CA THR A 27 -7.31 0.95 17.41
C THR A 27 -6.41 1.10 16.18
N PHE A 28 -6.49 2.25 15.49
CA PHE A 28 -5.60 2.53 14.36
C PHE A 28 -4.13 2.60 14.82
N ARG A 29 -3.89 3.27 15.93
CA ARG A 29 -2.55 3.39 16.54
C ARG A 29 -1.95 2.04 16.86
N ALA A 30 -2.69 1.17 17.53
CA ALA A 30 -2.21 -0.17 17.91
C ALA A 30 -1.78 -1.00 16.70
N VAL A 31 -2.58 -0.99 15.63
CA VAL A 31 -2.25 -1.69 14.38
C VAL A 31 -0.98 -1.09 13.74
N LEU A 32 -0.88 0.23 13.68
CA LEU A 32 0.26 0.88 13.05
C LEU A 32 1.56 0.68 13.86
N ASP A 33 1.48 0.68 15.20
CA ASP A 33 2.64 0.41 16.07
C ASP A 33 3.11 -1.04 15.93
N SER A 34 2.18 -2.02 15.84
CA SER A 34 2.52 -3.43 15.59
C SER A 34 3.16 -3.60 14.21
N ALA A 35 2.58 -3.00 13.18
CA ALA A 35 3.10 -3.03 11.81
C ALA A 35 4.50 -2.39 11.70
N ALA A 36 4.76 -1.32 12.44
CA ALA A 36 6.05 -0.64 12.47
C ALA A 36 7.18 -1.54 13.00
N ALA A 37 6.85 -2.51 13.86
CA ALA A 37 7.82 -3.48 14.36
C ALA A 37 8.25 -4.55 13.32
N GLN A 38 7.53 -4.66 12.21
CA GLN A 38 7.79 -5.65 11.15
C GLN A 38 8.76 -5.16 10.07
N VAL A 39 9.25 -3.93 10.18
CA VAL A 39 10.13 -3.30 9.18
C VAL A 39 11.41 -2.75 9.81
N ASP A 40 12.45 -2.58 8.99
CA ASP A 40 13.79 -2.12 9.37
C ASP A 40 13.97 -0.58 9.29
N PHE A 41 12.87 0.17 9.22
CA PHE A 41 12.87 1.63 9.13
C PHE A 41 11.74 2.24 9.97
N ASP A 42 11.80 3.53 10.25
CA ASP A 42 10.73 4.26 10.96
C ASP A 42 9.51 4.47 10.04
N LEU A 43 8.58 3.51 10.07
CA LEU A 43 7.36 3.51 9.27
C LEU A 43 6.49 4.75 9.54
N LYS A 44 6.46 5.21 10.79
CA LYS A 44 5.66 6.39 11.18
C LYS A 44 6.29 7.67 10.65
N GLU A 45 7.61 7.82 10.78
CA GLU A 45 8.31 8.97 10.20
C GLU A 45 8.09 9.04 8.69
N VAL A 46 8.30 7.93 7.98
CA VAL A 46 8.11 7.86 6.51
C VAL A 46 6.65 8.15 6.11
N SER A 47 5.65 7.63 6.85
CA SER A 47 4.24 7.85 6.54
C SER A 47 3.76 9.27 6.86
N PHE A 48 4.23 9.86 7.97
CA PHE A 48 3.67 11.10 8.49
C PHE A 48 4.41 12.34 8.02
N THR A 49 5.73 12.30 7.93
CA THR A 49 6.55 13.46 7.59
C THR A 49 7.36 13.29 6.33
N ASP A 50 7.82 12.07 6.05
CA ASP A 50 8.72 11.75 4.95
C ASP A 50 9.90 12.73 4.81
N ALA A 51 10.54 13.06 5.94
CA ALA A 51 11.60 14.07 5.98
C ALA A 51 12.78 13.74 5.05
N LYS A 52 12.95 12.45 4.71
CA LYS A 52 13.99 11.99 3.79
C LYS A 52 13.53 11.88 2.33
N GLY A 53 12.24 12.10 2.04
CA GLY A 53 11.66 11.98 0.70
C GLY A 53 11.71 10.57 0.12
N VAL A 54 11.57 9.54 0.96
CA VAL A 54 11.71 8.12 0.56
C VAL A 54 10.37 7.39 0.39
N LEU A 55 9.26 8.00 0.80
CA LEU A 55 7.93 7.36 0.76
C LEU A 55 7.55 6.86 -0.64
N ASN A 56 8.05 7.48 -1.71
CA ASN A 56 7.79 7.08 -3.09
C ASN A 56 8.70 5.94 -3.60
N GLN A 57 9.66 5.48 -2.81
CA GLN A 57 10.46 4.30 -3.15
C GLN A 57 9.70 3.04 -2.75
N THR A 58 9.64 2.06 -3.65
CA THR A 58 8.80 0.87 -3.54
C THR A 58 8.96 0.13 -2.20
N ARG A 59 10.18 0.00 -1.69
CA ARG A 59 10.47 -0.69 -0.42
C ARG A 59 9.82 0.00 0.80
N TYR A 60 9.61 1.31 0.75
CA TYR A 60 8.95 2.08 1.82
C TYR A 60 7.46 2.25 1.57
N THR A 61 7.08 2.54 0.31
CA THR A 61 5.67 2.72 -0.08
C THR A 61 4.81 1.53 0.35
N GLN A 62 5.27 0.32 0.04
CA GLN A 62 4.44 -0.88 0.19
C GLN A 62 4.08 -1.15 1.65
N PRO A 63 5.03 -1.22 2.60
CA PRO A 63 4.69 -1.41 4.02
C PRO A 63 3.84 -0.28 4.59
N CYS A 64 4.15 0.98 4.27
CA CYS A 64 3.40 2.13 4.77
C CYS A 64 1.92 2.09 4.33
N MET A 65 1.65 1.78 3.06
CA MET A 65 0.29 1.69 2.54
C MET A 65 -0.49 0.52 3.11
N VAL A 66 0.13 -0.65 3.27
CA VAL A 66 -0.56 -1.83 3.83
C VAL A 66 -0.82 -1.64 5.32
N ALA A 67 0.11 -1.07 6.08
CA ALA A 67 -0.09 -0.72 7.49
C ALA A 67 -1.26 0.28 7.66
N PHE A 68 -1.31 1.33 6.82
CA PHE A 68 -2.43 2.27 6.80
C PHE A 68 -3.76 1.56 6.49
N ALA A 69 -3.80 0.72 5.47
CA ALA A 69 -5.01 -0.01 5.07
C ALA A 69 -5.49 -0.98 6.16
N ALA A 70 -4.56 -1.66 6.84
CA ALA A 70 -4.87 -2.55 7.96
C ALA A 70 -5.44 -1.77 9.15
N GLY A 71 -4.84 -0.64 9.51
CA GLY A 71 -5.35 0.26 10.55
C GLY A 71 -6.75 0.77 10.24
N MET A 72 -7.01 1.17 8.99
CA MET A 72 -8.34 1.57 8.54
C MET A 72 -9.35 0.44 8.60
N THR A 73 -8.95 -0.77 8.19
CA THR A 73 -9.81 -1.96 8.23
C THR A 73 -10.22 -2.28 9.67
N ALA A 74 -9.26 -2.26 10.60
CA ALA A 74 -9.53 -2.49 12.02
C ALA A 74 -10.44 -1.40 12.63
N LEU A 75 -10.19 -0.14 12.29
CA LEU A 75 -11.00 1.00 12.76
C LEU A 75 -12.43 0.94 12.26
N LEU A 76 -12.68 0.50 11.04
CA LEU A 76 -14.01 0.29 10.48
C LEU A 76 -14.70 -0.91 11.12
N ALA A 77 -13.97 -2.01 11.31
CA ALA A 77 -14.48 -3.21 11.96
C ALA A 77 -14.94 -2.94 13.41
N GLU A 78 -14.20 -2.14 14.17
CA GLU A 78 -14.58 -1.67 15.51
C GLU A 78 -15.97 -0.98 15.52
N ARG A 79 -16.36 -0.36 14.41
CA ARG A 79 -17.64 0.30 14.21
C ARG A 79 -18.71 -0.58 13.57
N GLY A 80 -18.46 -1.88 13.46
CA GLY A 80 -19.36 -2.84 12.82
C GLY A 80 -19.42 -2.70 11.29
N ILE A 81 -18.50 -1.97 10.68
CA ILE A 81 -18.40 -1.81 9.23
C ILE A 81 -17.40 -2.85 8.69
N VAL A 82 -17.96 -3.96 8.20
CA VAL A 82 -17.16 -5.07 7.65
C VAL A 82 -17.51 -5.30 6.18
N PRO A 83 -16.54 -5.66 5.32
CA PRO A 83 -16.82 -5.90 3.92
C PRO A 83 -17.46 -7.27 3.69
N ALA A 84 -18.41 -7.34 2.76
CA ALA A 84 -18.91 -8.60 2.22
C ALA A 84 -18.00 -9.16 1.10
N ALA A 85 -17.17 -8.29 0.52
CA ALA A 85 -16.14 -8.62 -0.46
C ALA A 85 -15.02 -7.59 -0.39
N ALA A 86 -13.80 -8.00 -0.71
CA ALA A 86 -12.64 -7.13 -0.79
C ALA A 86 -11.90 -7.36 -2.12
N ALA A 87 -11.36 -6.29 -2.70
CA ALA A 87 -10.50 -6.36 -3.86
C ALA A 87 -9.39 -5.31 -3.76
N GLY A 88 -8.28 -5.54 -4.44
CA GLY A 88 -7.16 -4.61 -4.44
C GLY A 88 -6.34 -4.69 -5.72
N LEU A 89 -5.75 -3.56 -6.10
CA LEU A 89 -4.89 -3.48 -7.27
C LEU A 89 -3.43 -3.71 -6.88
N SER A 90 -2.79 -4.76 -7.38
CA SER A 90 -1.37 -5.07 -7.16
C SER A 90 -1.02 -5.09 -5.66
N LEU A 91 -0.43 -4.05 -5.10
CA LEU A 91 -0.17 -3.90 -3.66
C LEU A 91 -1.45 -4.03 -2.82
N GLY A 92 -2.55 -3.44 -3.29
CA GLY A 92 -3.84 -3.47 -2.60
C GLY A 92 -4.42 -4.87 -2.43
N GLU A 93 -3.97 -5.86 -3.22
CA GLU A 93 -4.36 -7.26 -3.06
C GLU A 93 -3.98 -7.80 -1.68
N TYR A 94 -2.82 -7.45 -1.15
CA TYR A 94 -2.40 -7.83 0.20
C TYR A 94 -3.33 -7.25 1.28
N SER A 95 -3.74 -6.01 1.12
CA SER A 95 -4.74 -5.39 2.02
C SER A 95 -6.11 -6.06 1.90
N ALA A 96 -6.52 -6.46 0.70
CA ALA A 96 -7.77 -7.20 0.48
C ALA A 96 -7.72 -8.60 1.10
N LEU A 97 -6.60 -9.31 0.98
CA LEU A 97 -6.39 -10.63 1.59
C LEU A 97 -6.38 -10.53 3.12
N HIS A 98 -5.75 -9.49 3.69
CA HIS A 98 -5.83 -9.19 5.12
C HIS A 98 -7.28 -8.97 5.56
N ALA A 99 -8.03 -8.11 4.86
CA ALA A 99 -9.43 -7.84 5.18
C ALA A 99 -10.33 -9.09 5.05
N ALA A 100 -9.96 -10.04 4.21
CA ALA A 100 -10.62 -11.34 4.06
C ALA A 100 -10.18 -12.37 5.12
N GLY A 101 -9.25 -12.04 6.02
CA GLY A 101 -8.78 -12.90 7.10
C GLY A 101 -7.80 -13.99 6.66
N VAL A 102 -7.15 -13.84 5.49
CA VAL A 102 -6.15 -14.79 4.99
C VAL A 102 -4.88 -14.75 5.86
N PHE A 103 -4.49 -13.55 6.28
CA PHE A 103 -3.39 -13.30 7.22
C PHE A 103 -3.65 -12.04 8.05
N ASP A 104 -2.96 -11.90 9.17
CA ASP A 104 -3.05 -10.73 10.04
C ASP A 104 -2.32 -9.51 9.45
N ALA A 105 -2.42 -8.37 10.13
CA ALA A 105 -1.82 -7.12 9.68
C ALA A 105 -0.28 -7.18 9.66
N ASP A 106 0.32 -7.80 10.67
CA ASP A 106 1.77 -7.90 10.81
C ASP A 106 2.37 -8.75 9.69
N THR A 107 1.79 -9.92 9.43
CA THR A 107 2.15 -10.79 8.31
C THR A 107 1.97 -10.08 6.96
N ALA A 108 0.89 -9.30 6.79
CA ALA A 108 0.67 -8.54 5.57
C ALA A 108 1.81 -7.53 5.32
N VAL A 109 2.22 -6.80 6.37
CA VAL A 109 3.28 -5.79 6.29
C VAL A 109 4.64 -6.43 6.05
N GLU A 110 4.96 -7.54 6.73
CA GLU A 110 6.19 -8.31 6.50
C GLU A 110 6.30 -8.79 5.05
N LEU A 111 5.23 -9.39 4.52
CA LEU A 111 5.18 -9.88 3.14
C LEU A 111 5.42 -8.75 2.11
N VAL A 112 4.81 -7.58 2.30
CA VAL A 112 4.99 -6.48 1.35
C VAL A 112 6.31 -5.74 1.55
N ALA A 113 6.91 -5.78 2.73
CA ALA A 113 8.27 -5.31 2.97
C ALA A 113 9.27 -6.16 2.19
N PHE A 114 9.14 -7.50 2.27
CA PHE A 114 9.92 -8.41 1.43
C PHE A 114 9.67 -8.18 -0.07
N ARG A 115 8.39 -8.07 -0.48
CA ARG A 115 8.01 -7.81 -1.88
C ARG A 115 8.63 -6.52 -2.41
N GLY A 116 8.53 -5.43 -1.66
CA GLY A 116 9.08 -4.12 -2.06
C GLY A 116 10.58 -4.17 -2.29
N LYS A 117 11.30 -4.81 -1.38
CA LYS A 117 12.74 -5.02 -1.48
C LYS A 117 13.12 -5.90 -2.69
N ALA A 118 12.44 -7.02 -2.88
CA ALA A 118 12.68 -7.91 -4.01
C ALA A 118 12.41 -7.23 -5.37
N MET A 119 11.36 -6.41 -5.46
CA MET A 119 11.05 -5.64 -6.67
C MET A 119 12.13 -4.58 -6.96
N GLU A 120 12.64 -3.92 -5.94
CA GLU A 120 13.71 -2.93 -6.07
C GLU A 120 15.03 -3.57 -6.51
N GLU A 121 15.39 -4.71 -5.91
CA GLU A 121 16.56 -5.50 -6.27
C GLU A 121 16.46 -6.03 -7.71
N ALA A 122 15.29 -6.51 -8.13
CA ALA A 122 15.07 -7.00 -9.49
C ALA A 122 15.17 -5.88 -10.55
N ALA A 123 14.88 -4.63 -10.18
CA ALA A 123 15.01 -3.47 -11.05
C ALA A 123 16.43 -2.85 -11.02
N ALA A 124 17.26 -3.21 -10.04
CA ALA A 124 18.58 -2.61 -9.86
C ALA A 124 19.46 -2.80 -11.09
N GLY A 125 20.13 -1.73 -11.52
CA GLY A 125 21.05 -1.74 -12.66
C GLY A 125 20.36 -1.85 -14.04
N ARG A 126 19.03 -1.80 -14.10
CA ARG A 126 18.27 -1.81 -15.37
C ARG A 126 17.48 -0.50 -15.51
N PRO A 127 17.74 0.32 -16.56
CA PRO A 127 16.89 1.46 -16.85
C PRO A 127 15.45 0.98 -17.07
N SER A 128 14.58 1.27 -16.15
CA SER A 128 13.18 0.86 -16.20
C SER A 128 12.27 2.00 -15.74
N ALA A 129 11.07 2.03 -16.29
CA ALA A 129 10.02 2.95 -15.88
C ALA A 129 8.68 2.24 -15.89
N MET A 130 7.82 2.59 -14.95
CA MET A 130 6.43 2.17 -14.93
C MET A 130 5.54 3.40 -15.15
N VAL A 131 4.65 3.31 -16.13
CA VAL A 131 3.75 4.40 -16.50
C VAL A 131 2.31 3.90 -16.43
N ALA A 132 1.47 4.61 -15.69
CA ALA A 132 0.03 4.40 -15.72
C ALA A 132 -0.56 5.21 -16.87
N VAL A 133 -1.24 4.53 -17.80
CA VAL A 133 -1.96 5.17 -18.92
C VAL A 133 -3.41 5.34 -18.50
N LEU A 134 -3.87 6.58 -18.42
CA LEU A 134 -5.24 6.92 -18.04
C LEU A 134 -5.97 7.59 -19.21
N GLY A 135 -7.25 7.25 -19.39
CA GLY A 135 -8.12 7.90 -20.36
C GLY A 135 -7.82 7.62 -21.85
N LEU A 136 -7.04 6.56 -22.13
CA LEU A 136 -6.79 6.10 -23.50
C LEU A 136 -7.45 4.74 -23.74
N ASP A 137 -7.92 4.50 -24.94
CA ASP A 137 -8.40 3.20 -25.36
C ASP A 137 -7.24 2.18 -25.38
N ARG A 138 -7.59 0.91 -25.19
CA ARG A 138 -6.60 -0.18 -25.14
C ARG A 138 -5.73 -0.28 -26.39
N ALA A 139 -6.30 0.04 -27.55
CA ALA A 139 -5.60 0.07 -28.83
C ALA A 139 -4.51 1.16 -28.85
N ASP A 140 -4.85 2.37 -28.39
CA ASP A 140 -3.94 3.51 -28.36
C ASP A 140 -2.77 3.31 -27.37
N ALA A 141 -3.06 2.67 -26.24
CA ALA A 141 -2.03 2.31 -25.25
C ALA A 141 -1.02 1.27 -25.81
N GLY A 142 -1.45 0.40 -26.72
CA GLY A 142 -0.62 -0.58 -27.42
C GLY A 142 0.33 0.04 -28.44
N VAL A 143 -0.13 1.01 -29.20
CA VAL A 143 0.67 1.69 -30.25
C VAL A 143 1.85 2.44 -29.65
N ARG A 144 1.69 3.09 -28.50
CA ARG A 144 2.80 3.80 -27.82
C ARG A 144 3.89 2.92 -27.26
N ARG A 145 3.67 1.62 -27.08
CA ARG A 145 4.72 0.68 -26.65
C ARG A 145 5.76 0.39 -27.73
N HIS A 146 5.38 0.45 -29.01
CA HIS A 146 6.29 0.14 -30.12
C HIS A 146 7.21 1.30 -30.52
N ASP A 147 6.86 2.54 -30.15
CA ASP A 147 7.63 3.73 -30.58
C ASP A 147 8.82 4.06 -29.65
N ARG A 148 9.02 3.34 -28.55
CA ARG A 148 10.13 3.53 -27.61
C ARG A 148 11.30 2.58 -27.78
N THR A 149 11.30 1.75 -28.82
CA THR A 149 12.40 0.83 -29.17
C THR A 149 13.20 1.27 -30.39
N ARG A 150 13.22 2.58 -30.70
CA ARG A 150 14.14 3.15 -31.68
C ARG A 150 15.14 4.08 -31.01
#